data_05b28ca53885d7ea02d6dec8a2fc5390
#
_entry.id   05b28ca53885d7ea02d6dec8a2fc5390
#
_cell.length_a   1.000
_cell.length_b   1.000
_cell.length_c   1.000
_cell.angle_alpha   90.00
_cell.angle_beta   90.00
_cell.angle_gamma   90.00
#
_symmetry.space_group_name_H-M   'P 1'
#
loop_
_entity.id
_entity.type
_entity.pdbx_description
1 polymer ?
#
loop_
_entity_poly.entity_id
_entity_poly.type
_entity_poly.pdbx_seq_one_letter_code
_entity_poly.pdbx_strand_id
1 'polypeptide(L)'
;MLRRPSFATVLAFVLCAPSLASAASPDSPLACCPDLEERIAELEATAANAGNRKVKLTVSGFLNEAIMFWDDGVERDATVVTNDNGRGRFAFRGLAKIDKEWSAGFRLEVGVRIENSKRFNQETLGTGGLDVRHAIWFIESKTWGRIALGNTGGAGEGATEMNLAKTFDVAKYSDPEDVALGLFLRRKDGSIVETPSGGFAWYRLLRDYGDQPGEGRRSDMVRYETPDIAGFIGLLNWGVDDAWEIGARYKAEFQGLRMVAAATYGENTFRRPTQGGYAFACLAELPGQPRDASCQQFGASASIMHDPTGLYANVAYGLAHDDLIEQTGRFRGVTGVEDESWFWAVEAGIQRKFMPIGTTTLFGQYYSDEGGSNARRNILEGGVESRILDTGYSYVGGGIVQMVDAAALELYLYYRHSTAEMTILPGVANNATPLALDLDDLDVVTAGALIRF
;
A
#
# COMPACT_ATOMS: atom_id res chain seq x y z
N MET A 1 39.68 8.75 12.23
CA MET A 1 38.97 9.03 13.51
C MET A 1 38.10 10.27 13.32
N LEU A 2 36.92 10.13 12.78
CA LEU A 2 35.92 11.20 12.62
C LEU A 2 34.80 10.94 13.65
N ARG A 3 34.57 11.90 14.52
CA ARG A 3 33.55 11.83 15.59
C ARG A 3 32.15 11.78 14.99
N ARG A 4 31.38 10.79 15.38
CA ARG A 4 29.96 10.62 15.04
C ARG A 4 29.11 11.71 15.71
N PRO A 5 28.18 12.39 15.00
CA PRO A 5 27.20 13.26 15.64
C PRO A 5 26.09 12.43 16.30
N SER A 6 25.71 12.78 17.52
CA SER A 6 24.60 12.15 18.24
C SER A 6 23.26 12.66 17.75
N PHE A 7 22.25 11.83 17.80
CA PHE A 7 20.85 12.03 17.34
C PHE A 7 20.13 13.29 17.86
N ALA A 8 20.71 13.98 18.85
CA ALA A 8 20.11 15.16 19.47
C ALA A 8 20.21 16.47 18.66
N THR A 9 20.97 16.49 17.56
CA THR A 9 21.29 17.74 16.85
C THR A 9 20.42 18.02 15.61
N VAL A 10 19.57 17.09 15.17
CA VAL A 10 18.79 17.22 13.92
C VAL A 10 17.44 17.95 14.12
N LEU A 11 16.98 18.16 15.36
CA LEU A 11 15.65 18.75 15.63
C LEU A 11 15.61 20.30 15.70
N ALA A 12 16.73 21.00 15.45
CA ALA A 12 16.84 22.45 15.71
C ALA A 12 16.70 23.37 14.48
N PHE A 13 16.34 22.87 13.27
CA PHE A 13 16.46 23.67 12.05
C PHE A 13 15.15 24.09 11.34
N VAL A 14 13.98 24.05 11.98
CA VAL A 14 12.70 24.42 11.32
C VAL A 14 11.95 25.58 12.00
N LEU A 15 12.60 26.44 12.74
CA LEU A 15 11.97 27.65 13.28
C LEU A 15 12.74 28.91 12.87
N CYS A 16 12.55 29.38 11.64
CA CYS A 16 12.87 30.74 11.24
C CYS A 16 11.59 31.46 10.79
N ALA A 17 11.20 32.49 11.52
CA ALA A 17 9.98 33.28 11.33
C ALA A 17 10.03 34.15 10.05
N PRO A 18 8.89 34.40 9.37
CA PRO A 18 8.84 35.33 8.25
C PRO A 18 8.66 36.77 8.71
N SER A 19 9.42 37.67 8.12
CA SER A 19 9.26 39.10 8.21
C SER A 19 8.07 39.61 7.38
N LEU A 20 7.32 40.52 7.96
CA LEU A 20 6.16 41.24 7.41
C LEU A 20 6.49 41.97 6.10
N ALA A 21 5.75 41.68 5.07
CA ALA A 21 5.67 42.51 3.87
C ALA A 21 4.35 43.32 3.88
N SER A 22 4.49 44.59 3.57
CA SER A 22 3.54 45.67 3.67
C SER A 22 2.37 45.55 2.68
N ALA A 23 1.15 45.89 3.13
CA ALA A 23 -0.03 45.95 2.32
C ALA A 23 0.03 47.12 1.31
N ALA A 24 -0.33 46.87 0.05
CA ALA A 24 -0.62 47.86 -0.97
C ALA A 24 -2.12 48.06 -1.06
N SER A 25 -2.55 49.32 -1.24
CA SER A 25 -3.92 49.84 -1.23
C SER A 25 -4.77 49.33 -2.40
N PRO A 26 -6.10 49.23 -2.21
CA PRO A 26 -7.03 48.91 -3.29
C PRO A 26 -7.63 50.20 -3.84
N ASP A 27 -7.29 50.57 -5.07
CA ASP A 27 -8.15 51.42 -5.90
C ASP A 27 -7.68 51.41 -7.36
N SER A 28 -8.32 50.53 -8.16
CA SER A 28 -8.42 50.71 -9.61
C SER A 28 -9.60 49.90 -10.16
N PRO A 29 -10.57 50.48 -10.87
CA PRO A 29 -11.79 49.78 -11.31
C PRO A 29 -11.63 48.97 -12.61
N LEU A 30 -10.43 48.51 -12.95
CA LEU A 30 -10.15 47.71 -14.16
C LEU A 30 -9.61 46.28 -13.84
N ALA A 31 -9.66 45.85 -12.58
CA ALA A 31 -9.07 44.56 -12.17
C ALA A 31 -10.03 43.34 -12.21
N CYS A 32 -11.26 43.52 -12.72
CA CYS A 32 -12.22 42.39 -12.80
C CYS A 32 -12.06 41.46 -14.00
N CYS A 33 -11.35 41.85 -15.06
CA CYS A 33 -11.27 41.05 -16.28
C CYS A 33 -10.09 40.07 -16.35
N PRO A 34 -8.89 40.37 -15.80
CA PRO A 34 -7.77 39.43 -15.87
C PRO A 34 -8.01 38.13 -15.10
N ASP A 35 -8.68 38.19 -13.94
CA ASP A 35 -8.99 36.97 -13.12
C ASP A 35 -10.03 36.08 -13.83
N LEU A 36 -10.97 36.67 -14.57
CA LEU A 36 -11.94 35.92 -15.39
C LEU A 36 -11.29 35.32 -16.65
N GLU A 37 -10.38 36.06 -17.29
CA GLU A 37 -9.63 35.55 -18.45
C GLU A 37 -8.67 34.44 -18.04
N GLU A 38 -7.99 34.53 -16.88
CA GLU A 38 -7.11 33.50 -16.34
C GLU A 38 -7.92 32.25 -15.96
N ARG A 39 -9.10 32.40 -15.34
CA ARG A 39 -10.00 31.28 -15.03
C ARG A 39 -10.64 30.67 -16.29
N ILE A 40 -10.91 31.43 -17.31
CA ILE A 40 -11.36 30.91 -18.60
C ILE A 40 -10.23 30.19 -19.29
N ALA A 41 -9.01 30.72 -19.28
CA ALA A 41 -7.83 30.07 -19.83
C ALA A 41 -7.47 28.77 -19.07
N GLU A 42 -7.60 28.74 -17.73
CA GLU A 42 -7.48 27.52 -16.95
C GLU A 42 -8.58 26.51 -17.27
N LEU A 43 -9.83 26.93 -17.42
CA LEU A 43 -10.94 26.06 -17.80
C LEU A 43 -10.82 25.58 -19.26
N GLU A 44 -10.29 26.40 -20.15
CA GLU A 44 -10.03 26.04 -21.55
C GLU A 44 -8.78 25.16 -21.69
N ALA A 45 -7.76 25.35 -20.87
CA ALA A 45 -6.56 24.48 -20.83
C ALA A 45 -6.87 23.10 -20.23
N THR A 46 -7.79 23.04 -19.27
CA THR A 46 -8.29 21.77 -18.71
C THR A 46 -9.37 21.11 -19.56
N ALA A 47 -10.07 21.86 -20.42
CA ALA A 47 -10.91 21.31 -21.46
C ALA A 47 -10.03 20.97 -22.67
N ALA A 48 -9.52 19.73 -22.73
CA ALA A 48 -8.81 19.22 -23.90
C ALA A 48 -9.70 19.36 -25.16
N ASN A 49 -9.57 20.48 -25.86
CA ASN A 49 -10.44 20.91 -26.96
C ASN A 49 -10.32 20.08 -28.25
N ALA A 50 -9.54 19.00 -28.22
CA ALA A 50 -9.33 18.11 -29.38
C ALA A 50 -10.01 16.74 -29.26
N GLY A 51 -10.77 16.47 -28.17
CA GLY A 51 -11.41 15.19 -27.92
C GLY A 51 -12.90 15.14 -28.30
N ASN A 52 -13.51 14.00 -28.07
CA ASN A 52 -14.94 13.77 -28.26
C ASN A 52 -15.74 14.63 -27.25
N ARG A 53 -16.45 15.65 -27.74
CA ARG A 53 -17.26 16.59 -26.93
C ARG A 53 -18.35 15.92 -26.08
N LYS A 54 -18.67 14.64 -26.33
CA LYS A 54 -19.64 13.86 -25.53
C LYS A 54 -19.04 13.30 -24.25
N VAL A 55 -17.71 13.24 -24.16
CA VAL A 55 -16.99 12.69 -22.99
C VAL A 55 -16.37 13.85 -22.22
N LYS A 56 -16.79 14.02 -20.95
CA LYS A 56 -16.13 14.94 -20.02
C LYS A 56 -14.86 14.28 -19.52
N LEU A 57 -13.70 14.85 -19.85
CA LEU A 57 -12.40 14.42 -19.36
C LEU A 57 -12.05 15.13 -18.05
N THR A 58 -11.56 14.39 -17.08
CA THR A 58 -10.97 14.91 -15.83
C THR A 58 -9.54 14.36 -15.70
N VAL A 59 -8.60 15.23 -15.38
CA VAL A 59 -7.22 14.87 -15.04
C VAL A 59 -7.05 15.12 -13.54
N SER A 60 -6.40 14.19 -12.85
CA SER A 60 -6.12 14.31 -11.42
C SER A 60 -4.86 13.50 -11.08
N GLY A 61 -4.25 13.82 -9.96
CA GLY A 61 -3.08 13.09 -9.53
C GLY A 61 -2.47 13.66 -8.27
N PHE A 62 -1.31 13.09 -7.91
CA PHE A 62 -0.47 13.60 -6.85
C PHE A 62 0.98 13.08 -6.98
N LEU A 63 1.89 13.79 -6.35
CA LEU A 63 3.27 13.38 -6.12
C LEU A 63 3.49 13.20 -4.62
N ASN A 64 4.29 12.21 -4.25
CA ASN A 64 4.55 11.83 -2.86
C ASN A 64 6.00 11.39 -2.72
N GLU A 65 6.86 12.31 -2.29
CA GLU A 65 8.30 12.07 -2.16
C GLU A 65 8.74 12.26 -0.71
N ALA A 66 9.69 11.43 -0.28
CA ALA A 66 10.16 11.38 1.09
C ALA A 66 11.66 11.17 1.19
N ILE A 67 12.20 11.49 2.37
CA ILE A 67 13.49 11.02 2.85
C ILE A 67 13.21 9.95 3.90
N MET A 68 13.76 8.76 3.73
CA MET A 68 13.78 7.68 4.70
C MET A 68 15.16 7.60 5.35
N PHE A 69 15.22 7.76 6.66
CA PHE A 69 16.37 7.47 7.50
C PHE A 69 16.15 6.08 8.09
N TRP A 70 17.10 5.19 7.94
CA TRP A 70 17.00 3.82 8.42
C TRP A 70 18.24 3.39 9.21
N ASP A 71 18.03 2.45 10.12
CA ASP A 71 19.03 1.83 10.96
C ASP A 71 18.72 0.33 11.05
N ASP A 72 19.60 -0.53 10.51
CA ASP A 72 19.43 -1.99 10.49
C ASP A 72 20.25 -2.70 11.60
N GLY A 73 20.67 -1.93 12.62
CA GLY A 73 21.52 -2.41 13.70
C GLY A 73 23.03 -2.33 13.40
N VAL A 74 23.43 -2.31 12.15
CA VAL A 74 24.83 -2.27 11.69
C VAL A 74 25.11 -0.98 10.92
N GLU A 75 24.25 -0.66 9.99
CA GLU A 75 24.36 0.49 9.09
C GLU A 75 23.24 1.49 9.34
N ARG A 76 23.55 2.76 9.09
CA ARG A 76 22.60 3.88 9.14
C ARG A 76 22.79 4.73 7.93
N ASP A 77 21.72 4.96 7.21
CA ASP A 77 21.76 5.81 6.02
C ASP A 77 20.42 6.53 5.80
N ALA A 78 20.37 7.36 4.77
CA ALA A 78 19.20 8.10 4.36
C ALA A 78 19.03 8.01 2.83
N THR A 79 17.81 7.71 2.39
CA THR A 79 17.49 7.53 0.98
C THR A 79 16.31 8.43 0.59
N VAL A 80 16.41 9.13 -0.53
CA VAL A 80 15.28 9.88 -1.12
C VAL A 80 14.44 8.89 -1.94
N VAL A 81 13.14 8.82 -1.69
CA VAL A 81 12.26 7.82 -2.27
C VAL A 81 10.91 8.41 -2.67
N THR A 82 10.26 7.80 -3.66
CA THR A 82 8.81 7.89 -3.80
C THR A 82 8.18 7.03 -2.70
N ASN A 83 7.32 7.61 -1.87
CA ASN A 83 6.61 6.91 -0.79
C ASN A 83 5.51 6.03 -1.39
N ASP A 84 5.72 4.72 -1.38
CA ASP A 84 4.80 3.74 -1.99
C ASP A 84 3.49 3.55 -1.21
N ASN A 85 3.36 4.03 0.04
CA ASN A 85 2.06 4.09 0.75
C ASN A 85 0.99 4.80 -0.10
N GLY A 86 1.37 5.90 -0.76
CA GLY A 86 0.59 6.56 -1.79
C GLY A 86 1.52 6.92 -2.93
N ARG A 87 1.85 5.95 -3.79
CA ARG A 87 2.73 6.17 -4.93
C ARG A 87 2.23 7.31 -5.81
N GLY A 88 3.13 8.22 -6.20
CA GLY A 88 2.86 9.28 -7.16
C GLY A 88 2.11 8.74 -8.39
N ARG A 89 1.08 9.44 -8.85
CA ARG A 89 0.23 8.97 -9.97
C ARG A 89 -0.49 10.11 -10.66
N PHE A 90 -0.85 9.86 -11.90
CA PHE A 90 -1.82 10.69 -12.61
C PHE A 90 -2.89 9.80 -13.26
N ALA A 91 -4.11 10.32 -13.33
CA ALA A 91 -5.26 9.61 -13.84
C ALA A 91 -6.05 10.48 -14.81
N PHE A 92 -6.49 9.83 -15.90
CA PHE A 92 -7.46 10.36 -16.83
C PHE A 92 -8.78 9.61 -16.64
N ARG A 93 -9.84 10.34 -16.38
CA ARG A 93 -11.19 9.78 -16.27
C ARG A 93 -12.10 10.45 -17.29
N GLY A 94 -12.66 9.65 -18.19
CA GLY A 94 -13.68 10.09 -19.13
C GLY A 94 -15.06 9.64 -18.68
N LEU A 95 -16.07 10.50 -18.75
CA LEU A 95 -17.46 10.16 -18.45
C LEU A 95 -18.39 10.77 -19.50
N ALA A 96 -19.27 9.95 -20.08
CA ALA A 96 -20.32 10.34 -20.99
C ALA A 96 -21.68 9.91 -20.45
N LYS A 97 -22.64 10.82 -20.41
CA LYS A 97 -24.04 10.50 -20.13
C LYS A 97 -24.69 9.89 -21.39
N ILE A 98 -25.28 8.72 -21.27
CA ILE A 98 -26.10 8.10 -22.32
C ILE A 98 -27.51 8.65 -22.22
N ASP A 99 -28.09 8.61 -21.00
CA ASP A 99 -29.40 9.19 -20.68
C ASP A 99 -29.49 9.59 -19.20
N LYS A 100 -30.70 9.65 -18.61
CA LYS A 100 -30.91 10.00 -17.19
C LYS A 100 -30.50 8.87 -16.24
N GLU A 101 -30.49 7.65 -16.70
CA GLU A 101 -30.23 6.42 -15.97
C GLU A 101 -28.80 5.91 -16.19
N TRP A 102 -28.31 5.97 -17.44
CA TRP A 102 -27.08 5.31 -17.87
C TRP A 102 -25.97 6.29 -18.20
N SER A 103 -24.77 5.94 -17.81
CA SER A 103 -23.52 6.57 -18.24
C SER A 103 -22.47 5.53 -18.61
N ALA A 104 -21.50 5.93 -19.43
CA ALA A 104 -20.36 5.12 -19.80
C ALA A 104 -19.09 5.94 -19.63
N GLY A 105 -17.97 5.28 -19.34
CA GLY A 105 -16.71 5.99 -19.12
C GLY A 105 -15.50 5.09 -19.19
N PHE A 106 -14.36 5.70 -18.88
CA PHE A 106 -13.08 5.02 -18.76
C PHE A 106 -12.25 5.60 -17.62
N ARG A 107 -11.29 4.83 -17.13
CA ARG A 107 -10.21 5.27 -16.24
C ARG A 107 -8.88 4.72 -16.75
N LEU A 108 -7.94 5.61 -16.96
CA LEU A 108 -6.54 5.28 -17.16
C LEU A 108 -5.75 5.93 -16.03
N GLU A 109 -5.01 5.13 -15.26
CA GLU A 109 -4.16 5.62 -14.17
C GLU A 109 -2.76 5.03 -14.31
N VAL A 110 -1.77 5.90 -14.24
CA VAL A 110 -0.36 5.57 -14.33
C VAL A 110 0.33 5.98 -13.04
N GLY A 111 0.97 5.03 -12.39
CA GLY A 111 1.85 5.25 -11.25
C GLY A 111 3.22 5.73 -11.72
N VAL A 112 3.81 6.64 -10.95
CA VAL A 112 5.13 7.23 -11.19
C VAL A 112 6.00 7.00 -9.96
N ARG A 113 7.21 6.50 -10.16
CA ARG A 113 8.24 6.34 -9.12
C ARG A 113 9.56 6.87 -9.63
N ILE A 114 10.32 7.49 -8.76
CA ILE A 114 11.74 7.75 -8.98
C ILE A 114 12.53 6.62 -8.32
N GLU A 115 12.61 6.60 -7.01
CA GLU A 115 13.14 5.51 -6.19
C GLU A 115 12.00 4.87 -5.42
N ASN A 116 12.06 3.56 -5.21
CA ASN A 116 10.95 2.83 -4.63
C ASN A 116 11.16 2.57 -3.15
N SER A 117 10.34 3.17 -2.27
CA SER A 117 10.46 3.03 -0.82
C SER A 117 10.36 1.59 -0.32
N LYS A 118 9.76 0.68 -1.09
CA LYS A 118 9.61 -0.72 -0.71
C LYS A 118 10.64 -1.68 -1.30
N ARG A 119 11.56 -1.22 -2.17
CA ARG A 119 12.48 -2.11 -2.90
C ARG A 119 13.94 -1.65 -2.92
N PHE A 120 14.29 -0.48 -2.35
CA PHE A 120 15.69 -0.14 -2.13
C PHE A 120 16.30 -1.02 -1.03
N ASN A 121 17.57 -1.25 -1.08
CA ASN A 121 18.31 -2.01 -0.07
C ASN A 121 19.72 -1.44 0.12
N GLN A 122 20.53 -2.06 0.98
CA GLN A 122 21.89 -1.63 1.30
C GLN A 122 22.84 -1.64 0.10
N GLU A 123 22.52 -2.37 -0.97
CA GLU A 123 23.37 -2.52 -2.15
C GLU A 123 22.87 -1.76 -3.37
N THR A 124 21.54 -1.59 -3.48
CA THR A 124 20.91 -1.01 -4.66
C THR A 124 19.80 -0.04 -4.30
N LEU A 125 19.73 1.05 -5.07
CA LEU A 125 18.57 1.93 -5.06
C LEU A 125 17.38 1.21 -5.71
N GLY A 126 16.18 1.50 -5.26
CA GLY A 126 14.96 0.93 -5.84
C GLY A 126 14.79 1.35 -7.31
N THR A 127 14.17 0.49 -8.10
CA THR A 127 13.91 0.80 -9.50
C THR A 127 12.78 1.79 -9.67
N GLY A 128 13.06 2.90 -10.35
CA GLY A 128 12.06 3.85 -10.82
C GLY A 128 11.30 3.35 -12.05
N GLY A 129 10.26 4.05 -12.44
CA GLY A 129 9.51 3.76 -13.67
C GLY A 129 8.06 4.23 -13.66
N LEU A 130 7.38 3.85 -14.72
CA LEU A 130 5.94 4.05 -14.90
C LEU A 130 5.26 2.69 -14.91
N ASP A 131 4.13 2.57 -14.21
CA ASP A 131 3.30 1.37 -14.24
C ASP A 131 1.82 1.71 -14.43
N VAL A 132 1.13 0.92 -15.24
CA VAL A 132 -0.32 1.07 -15.42
C VAL A 132 -1.03 0.46 -14.22
N ARG A 133 -1.76 1.29 -13.49
CA ARG A 133 -2.53 0.89 -12.30
C ARG A 133 -3.97 0.53 -12.65
N HIS A 134 -4.59 1.34 -13.50
CA HIS A 134 -5.93 1.09 -14.03
C HIS A 134 -5.98 1.41 -15.52
N ALA A 135 -6.61 0.54 -16.29
CA ALA A 135 -6.93 0.74 -17.68
C ALA A 135 -8.27 0.03 -17.97
N ILE A 136 -9.38 0.72 -17.71
CA ILE A 136 -10.73 0.16 -17.82
C ILE A 136 -11.66 1.06 -18.60
N TRP A 137 -12.66 0.45 -19.21
CA TRP A 137 -13.91 1.10 -19.54
C TRP A 137 -15.04 0.56 -18.65
N PHE A 138 -16.12 1.31 -18.49
CA PHE A 138 -17.26 0.91 -17.68
C PHE A 138 -18.57 1.45 -18.23
N ILE A 139 -19.66 0.75 -17.90
CA ILE A 139 -21.03 1.23 -18.01
C ILE A 139 -21.64 1.18 -16.64
N GLU A 140 -22.32 2.25 -16.25
CA GLU A 140 -22.99 2.36 -14.94
C GLU A 140 -24.43 2.81 -15.10
N SER A 141 -25.30 2.25 -14.26
CA SER A 141 -26.69 2.60 -14.09
C SER A 141 -26.95 2.97 -12.63
N LYS A 142 -27.79 3.94 -12.39
CA LYS A 142 -28.18 4.32 -11.02
C LYS A 142 -28.93 3.21 -10.31
N THR A 143 -29.70 2.40 -11.05
CA THR A 143 -30.53 1.32 -10.50
C THR A 143 -29.79 -0.02 -10.48
N TRP A 144 -28.93 -0.31 -11.49
CA TRP A 144 -28.33 -1.62 -11.66
C TRP A 144 -26.84 -1.67 -11.27
N GLY A 145 -26.25 -0.53 -10.90
CA GLY A 145 -24.84 -0.48 -10.54
C GLY A 145 -23.92 -0.38 -11.74
N ARG A 146 -22.69 -0.88 -11.61
CA ARG A 146 -21.61 -0.64 -12.57
C ARG A 146 -20.95 -1.95 -12.97
N ILE A 147 -20.72 -2.11 -14.27
CA ILE A 147 -19.84 -3.13 -14.84
C ILE A 147 -18.63 -2.45 -15.43
N ALA A 148 -17.44 -2.93 -15.10
CA ALA A 148 -16.15 -2.48 -15.63
C ALA A 148 -15.38 -3.65 -16.24
N LEU A 149 -14.59 -3.37 -17.27
CA LEU A 149 -13.73 -4.34 -17.95
C LEU A 149 -12.35 -3.76 -18.20
N GLY A 150 -11.32 -4.53 -17.94
CA GLY A 150 -9.91 -4.21 -18.18
C GLY A 150 -9.05 -4.42 -16.93
N ASN A 151 -7.85 -3.83 -16.92
CA ASN A 151 -6.91 -3.93 -15.81
C ASN A 151 -7.35 -3.02 -14.66
N THR A 152 -7.68 -3.62 -13.51
CA THR A 152 -8.12 -2.91 -12.30
C THR A 152 -7.99 -3.81 -11.07
N GLY A 153 -8.17 -3.25 -9.87
CA GLY A 153 -8.28 -4.06 -8.65
C GLY A 153 -9.63 -4.74 -8.53
N GLY A 154 -9.63 -5.90 -7.90
CA GLY A 154 -10.82 -6.69 -7.61
C GLY A 154 -11.63 -6.16 -6.42
N ALA A 155 -12.50 -7.00 -5.85
CA ALA A 155 -13.26 -6.68 -4.65
C ALA A 155 -12.32 -6.48 -3.44
N GLY A 156 -11.18 -7.17 -3.43
CA GLY A 156 -10.14 -7.06 -2.40
C GLY A 156 -9.35 -5.76 -2.42
N GLU A 157 -9.35 -4.97 -3.53
CA GLU A 157 -8.55 -3.74 -3.58
C GLU A 157 -8.97 -2.74 -2.49
N GLY A 158 -8.05 -2.48 -1.55
CA GLY A 158 -8.27 -1.60 -0.40
C GLY A 158 -9.21 -2.17 0.67
N ALA A 159 -9.54 -3.47 0.64
CA ALA A 159 -10.43 -4.09 1.64
C ALA A 159 -9.80 -4.14 3.03
N THR A 160 -8.48 -4.20 3.11
CA THR A 160 -7.71 -4.20 4.37
C THR A 160 -7.21 -2.80 4.76
N GLU A 161 -7.56 -1.75 4.02
CA GLU A 161 -7.01 -0.40 4.16
C GLU A 161 -8.04 0.67 4.51
N MET A 162 -9.27 0.31 4.97
CA MET A 162 -10.29 1.33 5.29
C MET A 162 -9.76 2.32 6.31
N ASN A 163 -9.78 3.62 5.93
CA ASN A 163 -9.20 4.68 6.73
C ASN A 163 -9.91 6.01 6.47
N LEU A 164 -10.41 6.64 7.52
CA LEU A 164 -11.05 7.96 7.50
C LEU A 164 -10.07 9.09 7.80
N ALA A 165 -8.85 8.77 8.24
CA ALA A 165 -7.81 9.74 8.58
C ALA A 165 -6.92 10.09 7.40
N LYS A 166 -6.08 11.11 7.58
CA LYS A 166 -5.11 11.60 6.58
C LYS A 166 -3.81 10.79 6.51
N THR A 167 -3.77 9.63 7.13
CA THR A 167 -2.63 8.70 7.09
C THR A 167 -2.65 7.79 5.87
N PHE A 168 -3.79 7.64 5.18
CA PHE A 168 -4.03 6.66 4.13
C PHE A 168 -2.98 6.64 3.01
N ASP A 169 -2.60 7.81 2.45
CA ASP A 169 -1.65 7.88 1.34
C ASP A 169 -0.20 8.10 1.79
N VAL A 170 0.07 8.31 3.08
CA VAL A 170 1.41 8.69 3.56
C VAL A 170 2.01 7.70 4.56
N ALA A 171 1.17 7.01 5.35
CA ALA A 171 1.59 6.08 6.39
C ALA A 171 0.48 5.04 6.64
N LYS A 172 0.24 4.14 5.69
CA LYS A 172 -0.75 3.08 5.83
C LYS A 172 -0.42 2.17 7.00
N TYR A 173 -1.42 1.84 7.81
CA TYR A 173 -1.24 1.03 9.00
C TYR A 173 -1.22 -0.47 8.71
N SER A 174 -1.85 -0.91 7.60
CA SER A 174 -2.02 -2.31 7.22
C SER A 174 -1.11 -2.76 6.07
N ASP A 175 -0.24 -1.89 5.56
CA ASP A 175 0.63 -2.17 4.43
C ASP A 175 2.10 -1.82 4.79
N PRO A 176 2.77 -2.68 5.59
CA PRO A 176 4.10 -2.39 6.10
C PRO A 176 5.16 -2.40 5.03
N GLU A 177 5.00 -3.16 3.95
CA GLU A 177 6.01 -3.37 2.93
C GLU A 177 6.38 -2.10 2.15
N ASP A 178 5.50 -1.08 2.18
CA ASP A 178 5.73 0.20 1.54
C ASP A 178 6.80 1.06 2.25
N VAL A 179 7.31 0.62 3.43
CA VAL A 179 8.25 1.38 4.25
C VAL A 179 9.53 0.60 4.49
N ALA A 180 10.52 0.77 3.60
CA ALA A 180 11.89 0.27 3.70
C ALA A 180 12.07 -1.25 3.80
N LEU A 181 11.02 -2.07 3.57
CA LEU A 181 11.14 -3.52 3.67
C LEU A 181 11.89 -4.17 2.48
N GLY A 182 12.44 -3.38 1.56
CA GLY A 182 13.45 -3.83 0.60
C GLY A 182 14.83 -4.08 1.22
N LEU A 183 15.13 -3.47 2.38
CA LEU A 183 16.38 -3.67 3.11
C LEU A 183 16.59 -5.16 3.44
N PHE A 184 17.86 -5.58 3.47
CA PHE A 184 18.21 -6.93 3.81
C PHE A 184 18.15 -7.16 5.32
N LEU A 185 17.65 -8.32 5.70
CA LEU A 185 17.53 -8.76 7.07
C LEU A 185 18.91 -9.08 7.66
N ARG A 186 19.17 -8.59 8.86
CA ARG A 186 20.42 -8.82 9.59
C ARG A 186 20.24 -9.78 10.75
N ARG A 187 21.31 -10.49 11.07
CA ARG A 187 21.46 -11.25 12.32
C ARG A 187 22.03 -10.35 13.40
N LYS A 188 21.87 -10.74 14.66
CA LYS A 188 22.46 -10.03 15.81
C LYS A 188 24.00 -9.99 15.77
N ASP A 189 24.67 -10.87 15.02
CA ASP A 189 26.12 -10.80 14.79
C ASP A 189 26.52 -9.79 13.70
N GLY A 190 25.56 -9.12 13.09
CA GLY A 190 25.74 -8.12 12.04
C GLY A 190 25.79 -8.67 10.62
N SER A 191 25.74 -9.99 10.42
CA SER A 191 25.74 -10.59 9.10
C SER A 191 24.37 -10.46 8.42
N ILE A 192 24.37 -10.30 7.09
CA ILE A 192 23.13 -10.37 6.30
C ILE A 192 22.63 -11.82 6.25
N VAL A 193 21.32 -12.01 6.35
CA VAL A 193 20.70 -13.29 6.04
C VAL A 193 20.77 -13.49 4.52
N GLU A 194 21.60 -14.43 4.08
CA GLU A 194 21.85 -14.66 2.66
C GLU A 194 20.88 -15.69 2.06
N THR A 195 20.60 -15.53 0.77
CA THR A 195 19.95 -16.50 -0.10
C THR A 195 20.90 -16.89 -1.23
N PRO A 196 20.66 -17.96 -1.99
CA PRO A 196 21.46 -18.27 -3.17
C PRO A 196 21.55 -17.16 -4.23
N SER A 197 20.69 -16.14 -4.14
CA SER A 197 20.61 -15.02 -5.09
C SER A 197 20.92 -13.65 -4.50
N GLY A 198 21.47 -13.56 -3.29
CA GLY A 198 21.77 -12.31 -2.57
C GLY A 198 21.09 -12.22 -1.21
N GLY A 199 21.05 -11.03 -0.61
CA GLY A 199 20.45 -10.82 0.71
C GLY A 199 18.95 -11.13 0.77
N PHE A 200 18.49 -11.59 1.93
CA PHE A 200 17.06 -11.81 2.20
C PHE A 200 16.42 -10.49 2.64
N ALA A 201 15.54 -9.94 1.82
CA ALA A 201 14.86 -8.68 2.13
C ALA A 201 13.70 -8.88 3.13
N TRP A 202 13.45 -7.87 3.98
CA TRP A 202 12.39 -7.87 5.01
C TRP A 202 11.00 -8.18 4.45
N TYR A 203 10.62 -7.65 3.26
CA TYR A 203 9.30 -7.93 2.66
C TYR A 203 9.04 -9.42 2.39
N ARG A 204 10.09 -10.23 2.33
CA ARG A 204 9.98 -11.68 2.12
C ARG A 204 9.50 -12.43 3.37
N LEU A 205 9.55 -11.80 4.54
CA LEU A 205 8.90 -12.30 5.74
C LEU A 205 7.38 -12.37 5.57
N LEU A 206 6.82 -11.43 4.80
CA LEU A 206 5.40 -11.33 4.47
C LEU A 206 5.00 -12.24 3.28
N ARG A 207 5.53 -13.46 3.19
CA ARG A 207 5.34 -14.45 2.11
C ARG A 207 5.84 -14.02 0.72
N ASP A 208 6.63 -12.96 0.61
CA ASP A 208 7.17 -12.49 -0.67
C ASP A 208 6.11 -11.89 -1.63
N TYR A 209 4.96 -11.53 -1.13
CA TYR A 209 3.92 -10.85 -1.88
C TYR A 209 4.09 -9.35 -1.84
N GLY A 210 3.58 -8.70 -2.82
CA GLY A 210 3.57 -7.25 -2.89
C GLY A 210 2.37 -6.62 -2.19
N ASP A 211 1.45 -7.40 -1.66
CA ASP A 211 0.22 -6.92 -1.02
C ASP A 211 -0.16 -7.89 0.11
N GLN A 212 -0.87 -7.42 1.13
CA GLN A 212 -1.24 -8.19 2.30
C GLN A 212 -2.29 -9.27 1.99
N PRO A 213 -2.37 -10.37 2.78
CA PRO A 213 -3.48 -11.30 2.69
C PRO A 213 -4.83 -10.58 2.69
N GLY A 214 -5.73 -10.95 1.77
CA GLY A 214 -7.04 -10.33 1.65
C GLY A 214 -7.09 -9.05 0.82
N GLU A 215 -5.96 -8.54 0.39
CA GLU A 215 -5.88 -7.45 -0.57
C GLU A 215 -5.65 -7.99 -1.99
N GLY A 216 -6.63 -7.78 -2.88
CA GLY A 216 -6.55 -8.26 -4.26
C GLY A 216 -5.63 -7.43 -5.12
N ARG A 217 -4.86 -8.11 -5.98
CA ARG A 217 -4.01 -7.45 -6.98
C ARG A 217 -4.82 -6.87 -8.14
N ARG A 218 -4.20 -5.95 -8.86
CA ARG A 218 -4.73 -5.46 -10.14
C ARG A 218 -4.42 -6.45 -11.23
N SER A 219 -5.45 -6.79 -12.01
CA SER A 219 -5.35 -7.69 -13.16
C SER A 219 -6.44 -7.39 -14.17
N ASP A 220 -6.38 -8.04 -15.34
CA ASP A 220 -7.46 -7.99 -16.32
C ASP A 220 -8.67 -8.78 -15.81
N MET A 221 -9.80 -8.09 -15.64
CA MET A 221 -11.00 -8.68 -15.07
C MET A 221 -12.29 -8.02 -15.55
N VAL A 222 -13.39 -8.71 -15.34
CA VAL A 222 -14.73 -8.14 -15.29
C VAL A 222 -15.08 -7.90 -13.83
N ARG A 223 -15.52 -6.68 -13.51
CA ARG A 223 -15.92 -6.29 -12.16
C ARG A 223 -17.32 -5.71 -12.17
N TYR A 224 -18.15 -6.15 -11.23
CA TYR A 224 -19.47 -5.61 -10.97
C TYR A 224 -19.52 -4.97 -9.57
N GLU A 225 -20.17 -3.81 -9.48
CA GLU A 225 -20.47 -3.09 -8.25
C GLU A 225 -21.97 -2.82 -8.20
N THR A 226 -22.63 -3.18 -7.08
CA THR A 226 -24.03 -2.82 -6.88
C THR A 226 -24.19 -1.30 -6.72
N PRO A 227 -25.41 -0.77 -6.90
CA PRO A 227 -25.72 0.55 -6.37
C PRO A 227 -25.46 0.61 -4.85
N ASP A 228 -25.35 1.83 -4.33
CA ASP A 228 -25.35 2.08 -2.87
C ASP A 228 -26.76 1.77 -2.32
N ILE A 229 -26.87 0.75 -1.48
CA ILE A 229 -28.10 0.33 -0.84
C ILE A 229 -27.96 0.55 0.66
N ALA A 230 -28.44 1.68 1.15
CA ALA A 230 -28.36 2.08 2.56
C ALA A 230 -26.91 2.06 3.13
N GLY A 231 -25.96 2.51 2.32
CA GLY A 231 -24.53 2.56 2.65
C GLY A 231 -23.75 1.30 2.28
N PHE A 232 -24.40 0.23 1.84
CA PHE A 232 -23.76 -0.99 1.38
C PHE A 232 -23.54 -1.00 -0.15
N ILE A 233 -22.36 -1.42 -0.56
CA ILE A 233 -21.98 -1.68 -1.96
C ILE A 233 -21.43 -3.10 -2.01
N GLY A 234 -22.08 -3.98 -2.75
CA GLY A 234 -21.59 -5.32 -3.06
C GLY A 234 -20.62 -5.28 -4.24
N LEU A 235 -19.61 -6.11 -4.21
CA LEU A 235 -18.54 -6.21 -5.19
C LEU A 235 -18.39 -7.66 -5.65
N LEU A 236 -18.19 -7.87 -6.93
CA LEU A 236 -17.90 -9.18 -7.52
C LEU A 236 -16.94 -8.97 -8.68
N ASN A 237 -15.91 -9.77 -8.78
CA ASN A 237 -15.07 -9.82 -9.98
C ASN A 237 -14.70 -11.25 -10.35
N TRP A 238 -14.37 -11.39 -11.62
CA TRP A 238 -13.78 -12.58 -12.19
C TRP A 238 -12.71 -12.15 -13.19
N GLY A 239 -11.58 -12.81 -13.17
CA GLY A 239 -10.42 -12.43 -13.95
C GLY A 239 -9.58 -13.59 -14.43
N VAL A 240 -8.30 -13.30 -14.64
CA VAL A 240 -7.32 -14.25 -15.18
C VAL A 240 -7.19 -15.47 -14.27
N ASP A 241 -7.03 -16.65 -14.89
CA ASP A 241 -6.80 -17.96 -14.24
C ASP A 241 -7.90 -18.39 -13.26
N ASP A 242 -9.17 -18.11 -13.61
CA ASP A 242 -10.35 -18.42 -12.81
C ASP A 242 -10.37 -17.75 -11.42
N ALA A 243 -9.55 -16.71 -11.22
CA ALA A 243 -9.57 -15.92 -10.01
C ALA A 243 -10.89 -15.16 -9.89
N TRP A 244 -11.56 -15.29 -8.75
CA TRP A 244 -12.78 -14.56 -8.44
C TRP A 244 -12.76 -14.02 -7.03
N GLU A 245 -13.41 -12.90 -6.82
CA GLU A 245 -13.59 -12.30 -5.49
C GLU A 245 -15.01 -11.82 -5.31
N ILE A 246 -15.48 -11.91 -4.10
CA ILE A 246 -16.73 -11.30 -3.64
C ILE A 246 -16.43 -10.43 -2.42
N GLY A 247 -17.09 -9.28 -2.33
CA GLY A 247 -16.90 -8.39 -1.19
C GLY A 247 -18.06 -7.45 -0.97
N ALA A 248 -17.99 -6.76 0.14
CA ALA A 248 -18.91 -5.68 0.48
C ALA A 248 -18.14 -4.52 1.11
N ARG A 249 -18.59 -3.31 0.81
CA ARG A 249 -18.17 -2.07 1.49
C ARG A 249 -19.37 -1.45 2.16
N TYR A 250 -19.15 -0.86 3.32
CA TYR A 250 -20.16 -0.16 4.09
C TYR A 250 -19.67 1.22 4.49
N LYS A 251 -20.55 2.21 4.42
CA LYS A 251 -20.33 3.55 4.98
C LYS A 251 -21.56 4.03 5.72
N ALA A 252 -21.36 4.67 6.85
CA ALA A 252 -22.44 5.27 7.64
C ALA A 252 -21.97 6.54 8.35
N GLU A 253 -22.92 7.45 8.55
CA GLU A 253 -22.74 8.63 9.39
C GLU A 253 -23.92 8.75 10.34
N PHE A 254 -23.64 8.83 11.63
CA PHE A 254 -24.66 8.93 12.66
C PHE A 254 -24.16 9.73 13.87
N GLN A 255 -24.84 10.82 14.19
CA GLN A 255 -24.57 11.68 15.36
C GLN A 255 -23.09 12.10 15.50
N GLY A 256 -22.45 12.45 14.38
CA GLY A 256 -21.05 12.86 14.35
C GLY A 256 -20.03 11.71 14.37
N LEU A 257 -20.50 10.46 14.32
CA LEU A 257 -19.65 9.29 14.03
C LEU A 257 -19.70 8.99 12.54
N ARG A 258 -18.54 8.93 11.90
CA ARG A 258 -18.36 8.38 10.55
C ARG A 258 -17.76 6.98 10.66
N MET A 259 -18.24 6.06 9.86
CA MET A 259 -17.80 4.68 9.81
C MET A 259 -17.64 4.24 8.37
N VAL A 260 -16.56 3.53 8.07
CA VAL A 260 -16.37 2.77 6.83
C VAL A 260 -15.85 1.39 7.18
N ALA A 261 -16.30 0.38 6.44
CA ALA A 261 -15.82 -0.99 6.59
C ALA A 261 -15.80 -1.69 5.23
N ALA A 262 -14.95 -2.70 5.09
CA ALA A 262 -14.92 -3.59 3.94
C ALA A 262 -14.64 -5.01 4.42
N ALA A 263 -15.15 -5.99 3.67
CA ALA A 263 -14.78 -7.39 3.81
C ALA A 263 -14.84 -8.06 2.45
N THR A 264 -13.88 -8.95 2.18
CA THR A 264 -13.76 -9.66 0.91
C THR A 264 -13.31 -11.09 1.13
N TYR A 265 -13.72 -11.95 0.23
CA TYR A 265 -13.21 -13.30 0.08
C TYR A 265 -12.92 -13.56 -1.38
N GLY A 266 -11.86 -14.27 -1.67
CA GLY A 266 -11.51 -14.66 -3.01
C GLY A 266 -10.78 -15.98 -3.10
N GLU A 267 -10.83 -16.58 -4.28
CA GLU A 267 -10.21 -17.85 -4.60
C GLU A 267 -9.59 -17.82 -5.98
N ASN A 268 -8.46 -18.48 -6.11
CA ASN A 268 -7.77 -18.70 -7.37
C ASN A 268 -7.38 -20.18 -7.49
N THR A 269 -7.91 -20.86 -8.52
CA THR A 269 -7.51 -22.21 -8.88
C THR A 269 -6.42 -22.14 -9.92
N PHE A 270 -5.20 -22.09 -9.48
CA PHE A 270 -4.02 -21.89 -10.30
C PHE A 270 -3.77 -23.00 -11.32
N ARG A 271 -3.83 -22.67 -12.61
CA ARG A 271 -3.60 -23.63 -13.71
C ARG A 271 -2.47 -23.27 -14.67
N ARG A 272 -1.89 -22.07 -14.59
CA ARG A 272 -0.85 -21.60 -15.51
C ARG A 272 0.33 -20.94 -14.81
N PRO A 273 1.49 -21.61 -14.73
CA PRO A 273 2.63 -21.18 -13.91
C PRO A 273 3.47 -20.02 -14.47
N THR A 274 3.19 -19.49 -15.66
CA THR A 274 4.20 -18.74 -16.41
C THR A 274 3.90 -17.27 -16.65
N GLN A 275 2.78 -16.74 -16.17
CA GLN A 275 2.46 -15.33 -16.39
C GLN A 275 2.26 -14.62 -15.05
N GLY A 276 3.26 -13.85 -14.63
CA GLY A 276 3.17 -13.00 -13.46
C GLY A 276 2.05 -11.99 -13.60
N GLY A 277 1.08 -12.04 -12.69
CA GLY A 277 -0.09 -11.18 -12.72
C GLY A 277 -1.32 -11.82 -12.09
N TYR A 278 -1.12 -12.60 -11.03
CA TYR A 278 -2.21 -13.27 -10.32
C TYR A 278 -3.01 -12.32 -9.45
N ALA A 279 -4.32 -12.50 -9.42
CA ALA A 279 -5.23 -11.76 -8.56
C ALA A 279 -4.97 -12.06 -7.07
N PHE A 280 -4.46 -13.26 -6.74
CA PHE A 280 -4.07 -13.65 -5.40
C PHE A 280 -2.71 -14.30 -5.42
N ALA A 281 -2.18 -14.34 -4.30
CA ALA A 281 -0.89 -14.77 -3.96
C ALA A 281 -0.74 -16.29 -3.81
N CYS A 282 -1.10 -17.07 -4.81
CA CYS A 282 -0.53 -18.40 -4.94
C CYS A 282 0.94 -18.30 -5.33
N LEU A 283 1.77 -18.97 -4.60
CA LEU A 283 3.17 -19.09 -4.97
C LEU A 283 3.29 -19.90 -6.27
N ALA A 284 4.06 -19.42 -7.28
CA ALA A 284 4.22 -20.07 -8.56
C ALA A 284 4.82 -21.48 -8.40
N GLU A 285 4.41 -22.43 -9.22
CA GLU A 285 4.87 -23.81 -9.22
C GLU A 285 6.39 -23.98 -9.34
N LEU A 286 6.86 -25.03 -8.70
CA LEU A 286 8.13 -25.64 -9.08
C LEU A 286 7.90 -26.59 -10.28
N PRO A 287 8.85 -26.67 -11.22
CA PRO A 287 8.74 -27.63 -12.32
C PRO A 287 8.47 -29.05 -11.83
N GLY A 288 7.43 -29.70 -12.37
CA GLY A 288 7.08 -31.08 -12.05
C GLY A 288 6.12 -31.28 -10.89
N GLN A 289 5.58 -30.22 -10.29
CA GLN A 289 4.54 -30.33 -9.24
C GLN A 289 3.15 -30.57 -9.81
N PRO A 290 2.25 -31.20 -9.04
CA PRO A 290 0.82 -31.27 -9.37
C PRO A 290 0.23 -29.86 -9.44
N ARG A 291 -0.69 -29.66 -10.38
CA ARG A 291 -1.33 -28.35 -10.64
C ARG A 291 -2.74 -28.24 -10.07
N ASP A 292 -3.01 -28.98 -9.03
CA ASP A 292 -4.33 -29.01 -8.40
C ASP A 292 -4.22 -28.30 -7.05
N ALA A 293 -4.13 -26.97 -7.11
CA ALA A 293 -3.97 -26.13 -5.95
C ALA A 293 -5.04 -25.03 -5.97
N SER A 294 -5.60 -24.76 -4.80
CA SER A 294 -6.48 -23.63 -4.53
C SER A 294 -5.79 -22.68 -3.59
N CYS A 295 -5.84 -21.39 -3.89
CA CYS A 295 -5.38 -20.34 -3.03
C CYS A 295 -6.57 -19.47 -2.66
N GLN A 296 -6.78 -19.32 -1.39
CA GLN A 296 -7.90 -18.61 -0.82
C GLN A 296 -7.40 -17.44 0.01
N GLN A 297 -8.16 -16.35 0.02
CA GLN A 297 -7.88 -15.25 0.91
C GLN A 297 -9.15 -14.60 1.44
N PHE A 298 -9.05 -14.08 2.64
CA PHE A 298 -10.06 -13.25 3.29
C PHE A 298 -9.39 -11.97 3.77
N GLY A 299 -10.04 -10.82 3.56
CA GLY A 299 -9.59 -9.54 4.09
C GLY A 299 -10.74 -8.72 4.60
N ALA A 300 -10.53 -8.01 5.70
CA ALA A 300 -11.50 -7.09 6.25
C ALA A 300 -10.83 -5.93 6.97
N SER A 301 -11.44 -4.76 6.91
CA SER A 301 -11.04 -3.62 7.73
C SER A 301 -12.21 -2.71 8.05
N ALA A 302 -12.03 -1.90 9.09
CA ALA A 302 -12.99 -0.89 9.50
C ALA A 302 -12.26 0.34 10.03
N SER A 303 -12.87 1.50 9.79
CA SER A 303 -12.44 2.79 10.35
C SER A 303 -13.62 3.51 10.96
N ILE A 304 -13.43 4.08 12.14
CA ILE A 304 -14.40 4.91 12.82
C ILE A 304 -13.76 6.25 13.22
N MET A 305 -14.50 7.34 13.03
CA MET A 305 -14.06 8.68 13.42
C MET A 305 -15.21 9.44 14.07
N HIS A 306 -14.94 10.04 15.24
CA HIS A 306 -15.87 10.95 15.92
C HIS A 306 -15.49 12.40 15.57
N ASP A 307 -16.20 12.98 14.62
CA ASP A 307 -15.89 14.31 14.06
C ASP A 307 -15.79 15.43 15.11
N PRO A 308 -16.68 15.51 16.14
CA PRO A 308 -16.58 16.57 17.14
C PRO A 308 -15.27 16.55 17.94
N THR A 309 -14.69 15.38 18.22
CA THR A 309 -13.42 15.27 18.94
C THR A 309 -12.22 15.11 18.03
N GLY A 310 -12.44 14.59 16.81
CA GLY A 310 -11.40 14.17 15.89
C GLY A 310 -10.74 12.85 16.25
N LEU A 311 -11.19 12.15 17.29
CA LEU A 311 -10.68 10.82 17.65
C LEU A 311 -11.08 9.81 16.60
N TYR A 312 -10.15 8.92 16.22
CA TYR A 312 -10.42 7.86 15.27
C TYR A 312 -9.67 6.58 15.61
N ALA A 313 -10.14 5.47 15.06
CA ALA A 313 -9.47 4.19 15.12
C ALA A 313 -9.73 3.40 13.83
N ASN A 314 -8.71 2.66 13.39
CA ASN A 314 -8.72 1.76 12.25
C ASN A 314 -8.30 0.37 12.73
N VAL A 315 -8.88 -0.67 12.12
CA VAL A 315 -8.50 -2.07 12.34
C VAL A 315 -8.54 -2.81 11.02
N ALA A 316 -7.57 -3.69 10.79
CA ALA A 316 -7.53 -4.58 9.63
C ALA A 316 -7.15 -6.00 10.05
N TYR A 317 -7.63 -6.96 9.27
CA TYR A 317 -7.30 -8.38 9.38
C TYR A 317 -7.27 -8.99 7.98
N GLY A 318 -6.32 -9.88 7.74
CA GLY A 318 -6.25 -10.66 6.52
C GLY A 318 -5.74 -12.07 6.79
N LEU A 319 -6.23 -13.02 5.99
CA LEU A 319 -5.87 -14.42 6.02
C LEU A 319 -5.69 -14.92 4.59
N ALA A 320 -4.65 -15.67 4.32
CA ALA A 320 -4.46 -16.38 3.06
C ALA A 320 -4.04 -17.82 3.32
N HIS A 321 -4.61 -18.73 2.53
CA HIS A 321 -4.27 -20.14 2.49
C HIS A 321 -3.74 -20.51 1.11
N ASP A 322 -2.64 -21.25 1.05
CA ASP A 322 -1.94 -21.58 -0.19
C ASP A 322 -1.57 -23.07 -0.23
N ASP A 323 -2.43 -23.87 -0.86
CA ASP A 323 -2.23 -25.31 -1.07
C ASP A 323 -0.88 -25.64 -1.74
N LEU A 324 -0.29 -24.72 -2.51
CA LEU A 324 0.99 -24.96 -3.17
C LEU A 324 2.16 -25.05 -2.19
N ILE A 325 2.07 -24.38 -1.06
CA ILE A 325 3.11 -24.46 -0.03
C ILE A 325 3.19 -25.86 0.54
N GLU A 326 2.05 -26.42 0.94
CA GLU A 326 1.98 -27.79 1.50
C GLU A 326 2.40 -28.82 0.44
N GLN A 327 1.91 -28.69 -0.78
CA GLN A 327 2.27 -29.57 -1.90
C GLN A 327 3.76 -29.47 -2.23
N THR A 328 4.33 -28.26 -2.23
CA THR A 328 5.78 -28.05 -2.41
C THR A 328 6.58 -28.67 -1.28
N GLY A 329 6.15 -28.51 -0.05
CA GLY A 329 6.76 -29.16 1.12
C GLY A 329 6.77 -30.67 0.96
N ARG A 330 5.62 -31.28 0.70
CA ARG A 330 5.50 -32.75 0.48
C ARG A 330 6.37 -33.22 -0.68
N PHE A 331 6.39 -32.54 -1.81
CA PHE A 331 7.22 -32.90 -2.95
C PHE A 331 8.71 -32.85 -2.64
N ARG A 332 9.15 -31.90 -1.82
CA ARG A 332 10.52 -31.73 -1.38
C ARG A 332 10.85 -32.59 -0.14
N GLY A 333 9.89 -33.35 0.37
CA GLY A 333 10.03 -34.16 1.55
C GLY A 333 10.20 -33.35 2.84
N VAL A 334 9.70 -32.13 2.90
CA VAL A 334 9.70 -31.25 4.07
C VAL A 334 8.32 -31.30 4.73
N THR A 335 8.28 -31.47 6.05
CA THR A 335 7.07 -31.44 6.87
C THR A 335 7.12 -30.27 7.84
N GLY A 336 5.94 -29.81 8.30
CA GLY A 336 5.85 -28.70 9.24
C GLY A 336 5.99 -27.33 8.59
N VAL A 337 5.66 -27.24 7.30
CA VAL A 337 5.52 -25.95 6.61
C VAL A 337 4.13 -25.39 6.87
N GLU A 338 4.06 -24.13 7.23
CA GLU A 338 2.81 -23.39 7.41
C GLU A 338 2.29 -22.93 6.04
N ASP A 339 1.07 -23.31 5.69
CA ASP A 339 0.39 -22.97 4.43
C ASP A 339 -0.59 -21.80 4.59
N GLU A 340 -0.86 -21.39 5.81
CA GLU A 340 -1.62 -20.20 6.14
C GLU A 340 -0.68 -19.04 6.47
N SER A 341 -1.13 -17.83 6.14
CA SER A 341 -0.56 -16.58 6.63
C SER A 341 -1.68 -15.64 7.02
N TRP A 342 -1.48 -14.89 8.07
CA TRP A 342 -2.46 -13.93 8.54
C TRP A 342 -1.78 -12.70 9.12
N PHE A 343 -2.47 -11.59 9.08
CA PHE A 343 -2.05 -10.38 9.77
C PHE A 343 -3.22 -9.70 10.46
N TRP A 344 -2.90 -8.88 11.43
CA TRP A 344 -3.79 -7.88 11.96
C TRP A 344 -3.06 -6.56 12.18
N ALA A 345 -3.78 -5.46 12.03
CA ALA A 345 -3.22 -4.13 12.19
C ALA A 345 -4.23 -3.20 12.85
N VAL A 346 -3.72 -2.25 13.63
CA VAL A 346 -4.52 -1.19 14.24
C VAL A 346 -3.83 0.15 14.10
N GLU A 347 -4.63 1.19 13.95
CA GLU A 347 -4.19 2.58 14.07
C GLU A 347 -5.20 3.32 14.93
N ALA A 348 -4.73 4.21 15.79
CA ALA A 348 -5.57 5.13 16.53
C ALA A 348 -4.93 6.51 16.59
N GLY A 349 -5.76 7.54 16.63
CA GLY A 349 -5.23 8.89 16.63
C GLY A 349 -6.27 9.98 16.83
N ILE A 350 -5.81 11.20 16.64
CA ILE A 350 -6.64 12.39 16.67
C ILE A 350 -6.37 13.25 15.43
N GLN A 351 -7.44 13.63 14.72
CA GLN A 351 -7.39 14.48 13.54
C GLN A 351 -8.19 15.75 13.79
N ARG A 352 -7.51 16.87 13.97
CA ARG A 352 -8.14 18.17 14.24
C ARG A 352 -7.37 19.30 13.62
N LYS A 353 -8.04 20.42 13.45
CA LYS A 353 -7.41 21.69 13.04
C LYS A 353 -6.80 22.39 14.26
N PHE A 354 -5.58 21.97 14.66
CA PHE A 354 -4.84 22.63 15.75
C PHE A 354 -4.15 23.92 15.30
N MET A 355 -3.87 24.04 14.00
CA MET A 355 -3.22 25.22 13.41
C MET A 355 -4.10 25.82 12.29
N PRO A 356 -4.03 27.14 12.06
CA PRO A 356 -4.82 27.81 11.03
C PRO A 356 -4.54 27.31 9.60
N ILE A 357 -3.34 26.78 9.35
CA ILE A 357 -2.89 26.33 8.02
C ILE A 357 -3.61 25.07 7.51
N GLY A 358 -4.24 24.30 8.40
CA GLY A 358 -4.94 23.07 8.02
C GLY A 358 -5.10 22.09 9.16
N THR A 359 -5.55 20.90 8.81
CA THR A 359 -5.78 19.80 9.75
C THR A 359 -4.46 19.10 10.11
N THR A 360 -4.28 18.81 11.39
CA THR A 360 -3.19 17.98 11.92
C THR A 360 -3.73 16.62 12.33
N THR A 361 -3.06 15.54 11.96
CA THR A 361 -3.34 14.18 12.40
C THR A 361 -2.15 13.67 13.21
N LEU A 362 -2.40 13.24 14.45
CA LEU A 362 -1.43 12.52 15.28
C LEU A 362 -1.89 11.08 15.39
N PHE A 363 -0.99 10.12 15.20
CA PHE A 363 -1.36 8.71 15.15
C PHE A 363 -0.32 7.80 15.77
N GLY A 364 -0.79 6.62 16.20
CA GLY A 364 0.00 5.46 16.59
C GLY A 364 -0.50 4.23 15.87
N GLN A 365 0.41 3.33 15.51
CA GLN A 365 0.14 2.12 14.72
C GLN A 365 0.79 0.91 15.38
N TYR A 366 0.14 -0.24 15.20
CA TYR A 366 0.72 -1.56 15.46
C TYR A 366 0.28 -2.51 14.36
N TYR A 367 1.19 -3.38 13.96
CA TYR A 367 0.99 -4.42 12.96
C TYR A 367 1.68 -5.71 13.42
N SER A 368 1.07 -6.84 13.16
CA SER A 368 1.65 -8.16 13.39
C SER A 368 1.21 -9.12 12.29
N ASP A 369 2.13 -9.91 11.81
CA ASP A 369 1.97 -10.86 10.71
C ASP A 369 2.64 -12.17 11.07
N GLU A 370 1.97 -13.28 10.73
CA GLU A 370 2.58 -14.59 10.59
C GLU A 370 2.59 -14.92 9.10
N GLY A 371 3.76 -14.79 8.49
CA GLY A 371 3.94 -14.91 7.05
C GLY A 371 3.82 -16.33 6.52
N GLY A 372 3.75 -17.32 7.40
CA GLY A 372 3.73 -18.72 7.06
C GLY A 372 5.04 -19.19 6.42
N SER A 373 5.05 -20.39 5.88
CA SER A 373 6.22 -20.95 5.23
C SER A 373 6.41 -20.40 3.82
N ASN A 374 7.64 -20.05 3.52
CA ASN A 374 8.06 -19.89 2.15
C ASN A 374 8.87 -21.11 1.68
N ALA A 375 8.20 -22.24 1.50
CA ALA A 375 8.83 -23.51 1.14
C ALA A 375 9.63 -23.49 -0.18
N ARG A 376 9.52 -22.43 -0.96
CA ARG A 376 10.27 -22.24 -2.20
C ARG A 376 11.59 -21.54 -1.99
N ARG A 377 11.69 -20.72 -0.99
CA ARG A 377 12.89 -19.96 -0.72
C ARG A 377 13.76 -20.71 0.25
N ASN A 378 15.04 -20.66 -0.02
CA ASN A 378 16.08 -21.13 0.85
C ASN A 378 16.88 -19.92 1.29
N ILE A 379 17.37 -20.00 2.52
CA ILE A 379 18.47 -19.16 2.97
C ILE A 379 19.75 -19.99 3.02
N LEU A 380 20.88 -19.32 3.12
CA LEU A 380 22.18 -19.97 3.35
C LEU A 380 22.50 -19.90 4.85
N GLU A 381 22.50 -21.06 5.52
CA GLU A 381 22.94 -21.19 6.89
C GLU A 381 24.31 -21.89 6.92
N GLY A 382 25.35 -21.12 7.32
CA GLY A 382 26.74 -21.62 7.25
C GLY A 382 27.17 -22.04 5.83
N GLY A 383 26.62 -21.42 4.78
CA GLY A 383 26.87 -21.75 3.38
C GLY A 383 26.06 -22.94 2.86
N VAL A 384 25.15 -23.50 3.66
CA VAL A 384 24.27 -24.63 3.27
C VAL A 384 22.85 -24.13 3.08
N GLU A 385 22.23 -24.52 1.95
CA GLU A 385 20.82 -24.20 1.71
C GLU A 385 19.92 -24.78 2.80
N SER A 386 19.11 -23.92 3.40
CA SER A 386 18.21 -24.22 4.51
C SER A 386 16.80 -23.75 4.19
N ARG A 387 15.79 -24.51 4.60
CA ARG A 387 14.38 -24.23 4.34
C ARG A 387 13.80 -23.27 5.37
N ILE A 388 13.01 -22.32 4.95
CA ILE A 388 12.19 -21.51 5.83
C ILE A 388 10.93 -22.32 6.16
N LEU A 389 10.71 -22.55 7.46
CA LEU A 389 9.52 -23.24 7.98
C LEU A 389 8.43 -22.23 8.33
N ASP A 390 8.82 -21.14 8.95
CA ASP A 390 7.92 -20.11 9.44
C ASP A 390 8.60 -18.74 9.48
N THR A 391 7.82 -17.67 9.31
CA THR A 391 8.26 -16.27 9.42
C THR A 391 7.22 -15.44 10.15
N GLY A 392 7.70 -14.49 10.97
CA GLY A 392 6.89 -13.50 11.64
C GLY A 392 7.46 -12.09 11.43
N TYR A 393 6.59 -11.12 11.39
CA TYR A 393 6.93 -9.71 11.29
C TYR A 393 6.00 -8.88 12.14
N SER A 394 6.53 -7.91 12.86
CA SER A 394 5.70 -6.92 13.54
C SER A 394 6.33 -5.53 13.50
N TYR A 395 5.52 -4.49 13.62
CA TYR A 395 6.01 -3.15 13.88
C TYR A 395 5.13 -2.37 14.84
N VAL A 396 5.75 -1.45 15.57
CA VAL A 396 5.11 -0.35 16.28
C VAL A 396 5.56 0.97 15.67
N GLY A 397 4.65 1.90 15.49
CA GLY A 397 4.98 3.18 14.87
C GLY A 397 4.03 4.30 15.25
N GLY A 398 4.34 5.49 14.79
CA GLY A 398 3.49 6.66 14.99
C GLY A 398 4.09 7.92 14.39
N GLY A 399 3.27 8.95 14.29
CA GLY A 399 3.73 10.17 13.64
C GLY A 399 2.69 11.29 13.57
N ILE A 400 2.98 12.22 12.69
CA ILE A 400 2.18 13.41 12.44
C ILE A 400 2.00 13.64 10.94
N VAL A 401 0.79 14.00 10.54
CA VAL A 401 0.48 14.55 9.20
C VAL A 401 -0.10 15.94 9.38
N GLN A 402 0.45 16.93 8.68
CA GLN A 402 -0.01 18.31 8.67
C GLN A 402 -0.50 18.70 7.28
N MET A 403 -1.78 19.00 7.16
CA MET A 403 -2.35 19.58 5.94
C MET A 403 -1.98 21.05 5.83
N VAL A 404 -1.66 21.49 4.61
CA VAL A 404 -1.55 22.89 4.22
C VAL A 404 -2.67 23.14 3.19
N ASP A 405 -3.85 23.54 3.71
CA ASP A 405 -5.10 23.61 2.92
C ASP A 405 -4.95 24.49 1.66
N ALA A 406 -4.18 25.59 1.78
CA ALA A 406 -3.96 26.54 0.69
C ALA A 406 -3.19 25.97 -0.51
N ALA A 407 -2.45 24.86 -0.33
CA ALA A 407 -1.59 24.27 -1.35
C ALA A 407 -1.98 22.82 -1.68
N ALA A 408 -3.07 22.28 -1.12
CA ALA A 408 -3.42 20.86 -1.20
C ALA A 408 -2.22 19.94 -0.86
N LEU A 409 -1.39 20.39 0.10
CA LEU A 409 -0.13 19.77 0.48
C LEU A 409 -0.30 19.06 1.83
N GLU A 410 0.22 17.83 1.93
CA GLU A 410 0.30 17.03 3.15
C GLU A 410 1.78 16.87 3.52
N LEU A 411 2.21 17.46 4.64
CA LEU A 411 3.53 17.25 5.21
C LEU A 411 3.44 16.14 6.25
N TYR A 412 4.39 15.21 6.27
CA TYR A 412 4.36 14.10 7.22
C TYR A 412 5.73 13.76 7.79
N LEU A 413 5.70 13.25 9.01
CA LEU A 413 6.85 12.69 9.71
C LEU A 413 6.35 11.53 10.56
N TYR A 414 6.92 10.34 10.38
CA TYR A 414 6.59 9.18 11.21
C TYR A 414 7.81 8.27 11.42
N TYR A 415 7.70 7.46 12.46
CA TYR A 415 8.69 6.47 12.86
C TYR A 415 8.05 5.08 12.89
N ARG A 416 8.80 4.07 12.51
CA ARG A 416 8.48 2.64 12.67
C ARG A 416 9.68 1.90 13.23
N HIS A 417 9.42 1.06 14.23
CA HIS A 417 10.33 0.05 14.76
C HIS A 417 9.78 -1.32 14.40
N SER A 418 10.55 -2.11 13.66
CA SER A 418 10.16 -3.39 13.09
C SER A 418 10.99 -4.51 13.66
N THR A 419 10.34 -5.63 13.99
CA THR A 419 10.96 -6.86 14.48
C THR A 419 10.64 -8.02 13.56
N ALA A 420 11.54 -9.00 13.49
CA ALA A 420 11.46 -10.16 12.61
C ALA A 420 11.67 -11.45 13.37
N GLU A 421 10.93 -12.49 12.99
CA GLU A 421 11.11 -13.85 13.43
C GLU A 421 11.26 -14.77 12.21
N MET A 422 12.14 -15.77 12.31
CA MET A 422 12.31 -16.78 11.26
C MET A 422 12.79 -18.09 11.86
N THR A 423 12.07 -19.17 11.54
CA THR A 423 12.45 -20.54 11.85
C THR A 423 12.84 -21.28 10.58
N ILE A 424 13.98 -21.93 10.59
CA ILE A 424 14.51 -22.68 9.44
C ILE A 424 14.74 -24.15 9.77
N LEU A 425 14.77 -24.96 8.72
CA LEU A 425 15.28 -26.32 8.77
C LEU A 425 16.69 -26.33 8.14
N PRO A 426 17.77 -26.43 8.94
CA PRO A 426 19.13 -26.42 8.42
C PRO A 426 19.39 -27.56 7.45
N GLY A 427 19.93 -27.26 6.28
CA GLY A 427 20.05 -28.22 5.20
C GLY A 427 18.69 -28.59 4.60
N VAL A 428 18.68 -29.49 3.67
CA VAL A 428 17.45 -30.00 3.02
C VAL A 428 17.01 -31.37 3.53
N ALA A 429 17.56 -31.82 4.68
CA ALA A 429 17.28 -33.12 5.24
C ALA A 429 16.13 -33.08 6.26
N ASN A 430 15.13 -33.93 6.08
CA ASN A 430 13.92 -34.02 6.91
C ASN A 430 14.14 -34.36 8.39
N ASN A 431 15.33 -34.71 8.79
CA ASN A 431 15.70 -35.09 10.16
C ASN A 431 16.53 -34.04 10.90
N ALA A 432 16.69 -32.86 10.31
CA ALA A 432 17.31 -31.73 11.00
C ALA A 432 16.37 -31.15 12.07
N THR A 433 16.94 -30.61 13.13
CA THR A 433 16.16 -29.86 14.14
C THR A 433 15.88 -28.43 13.65
N PRO A 434 14.65 -27.96 13.72
CA PRO A 434 14.35 -26.55 13.44
C PRO A 434 15.23 -25.61 14.26
N LEU A 435 15.66 -24.52 13.62
CA LEU A 435 16.51 -23.48 14.20
C LEU A 435 15.81 -22.12 14.06
N ALA A 436 15.56 -21.45 15.18
CA ALA A 436 15.16 -20.05 15.18
C ALA A 436 16.40 -19.16 14.98
N LEU A 437 16.31 -18.20 14.07
CA LEU A 437 17.38 -17.25 13.81
C LEU A 437 17.33 -16.09 14.81
N ASP A 438 18.49 -15.64 15.26
CA ASP A 438 18.63 -14.45 16.10
C ASP A 438 18.81 -13.23 15.18
N LEU A 439 17.72 -12.46 14.99
CA LEU A 439 17.61 -11.39 14.00
C LEU A 439 17.69 -10.02 14.65
N ASP A 440 18.19 -9.05 13.91
CA ASP A 440 18.24 -7.65 14.34
C ASP A 440 16.95 -6.91 13.93
N ASP A 441 16.68 -5.80 14.61
CA ASP A 441 15.52 -4.96 14.40
C ASP A 441 15.80 -3.91 13.30
N LEU A 442 14.74 -3.30 12.76
CA LEU A 442 14.84 -2.23 11.77
C LEU A 442 14.09 -0.99 12.24
N ASP A 443 14.82 0.12 12.33
CA ASP A 443 14.29 1.44 12.68
C ASP A 443 14.20 2.33 11.43
N VAL A 444 13.04 2.94 11.19
CA VAL A 444 12.82 3.81 10.03
C VAL A 444 12.13 5.10 10.45
N VAL A 445 12.70 6.24 10.08
CA VAL A 445 12.06 7.55 10.15
C VAL A 445 11.79 8.04 8.75
N THR A 446 10.55 8.34 8.43
CA THR A 446 10.14 8.86 7.12
C THR A 446 9.64 10.28 7.26
N ALA A 447 10.22 11.22 6.50
CA ALA A 447 9.79 12.61 6.41
C ALA A 447 9.53 12.97 4.94
N GLY A 448 8.36 13.51 4.62
CA GLY A 448 8.03 13.78 3.24
C GLY A 448 6.85 14.73 3.05
N ALA A 449 6.46 14.85 1.77
CA ALA A 449 5.36 15.67 1.36
C ALA A 449 4.58 15.03 0.20
N LEU A 450 3.25 15.14 0.27
CA LEU A 450 2.34 14.78 -0.80
C LEU A 450 1.60 16.02 -1.28
N ILE A 451 1.62 16.29 -2.58
CA ILE A 451 0.88 17.38 -3.21
C ILE A 451 -0.11 16.85 -4.24
N ARG A 452 -1.37 17.31 -4.19
CA ARG A 452 -2.46 16.90 -5.09
C ARG A 452 -2.77 17.98 -6.12
N PHE A 453 -3.16 17.57 -7.34
CA PHE A 453 -3.60 18.43 -8.44
C PHE A 453 -4.81 17.86 -9.18
#